data_9932e8a1dabbe04509fda7106f9ada5f
#
_entry.id   9932e8a1dabbe04509fda7106f9ada5f
#
_cell.length_a   1.000
_cell.length_b   1.000
_cell.length_c   1.000
_cell.angle_alpha   90.00
_cell.angle_beta   90.00
_cell.angle_gamma   90.00
#
_symmetry.space_group_name_H-M   'P 1'
#
loop_
_entity.id
_entity.type
_entity.pdbx_description
1 polymer ?
#
loop_
_entity_poly.entity_id
_entity_poly.type
_entity_poly.pdbx_seq_one_letter_code
_entity_poly.pdbx_strand_id
1 'polypeptide(L)'
;KTKKIDGVELTGWFTEDFTLSELNQLKARERIPPLRPNNVQYNDQFSIPTLEQIIELAEKNYKKTGKMVGLYIETKHPTYFQQQNLSLEDPLLKTLAKYSYTRDIAPIYLQSFEVTNLKYFKDQLTLHKTLKRAKIIQLYDEKSMRPADFVAQNVNITYADMATAQGLKNVATYANGVGPWKPYIFNDTYTAPSDFIKNAHAVNLKVHPYTFRPENNFLAPNLKCNGLAENATQRCETGANKEFEMYFKAGVDGIFTDDPALGRKAVDAYLKANSTTM
;
A
#
# COMPACT_ATOMS: atom_id res chain seq x y z
N LYS A 1 11.67 -11.99 -21.49
CA LYS A 1 11.06 -11.10 -22.49
C LYS A 1 11.30 -9.64 -22.13
N THR A 2 11.15 -8.75 -23.12
CA THR A 2 11.09 -7.30 -22.89
C THR A 2 9.67 -6.83 -23.17
N LYS A 3 9.08 -6.08 -22.22
CA LYS A 3 7.73 -5.52 -22.32
C LYS A 3 7.74 -4.06 -21.90
N LYS A 4 6.81 -3.28 -22.46
CA LYS A 4 6.57 -1.89 -22.04
C LYS A 4 5.38 -1.87 -21.10
N ILE A 5 5.62 -1.53 -19.83
CA ILE A 5 4.59 -1.44 -18.77
C ILE A 5 4.57 -0.01 -18.26
N ASP A 6 3.43 0.65 -18.32
CA ASP A 6 3.22 2.05 -17.92
C ASP A 6 4.24 3.02 -18.54
N GLY A 7 4.62 2.77 -19.78
CA GLY A 7 5.58 3.58 -20.51
C GLY A 7 7.05 3.20 -20.28
N VAL A 8 7.37 2.33 -19.32
CA VAL A 8 8.72 1.87 -18.98
C VAL A 8 9.02 0.54 -19.67
N GLU A 9 10.16 0.45 -20.33
CA GLU A 9 10.65 -0.80 -20.93
C GLU A 9 11.31 -1.66 -19.85
N LEU A 10 10.78 -2.85 -19.62
CA LEU A 10 11.25 -3.80 -18.61
C LEU A 10 11.64 -5.12 -19.26
N THR A 11 12.80 -5.65 -18.89
CA THR A 11 13.25 -6.99 -19.32
C THR A 11 13.24 -7.95 -18.13
N GLY A 12 12.56 -9.08 -18.28
CA GLY A 12 12.45 -10.06 -17.20
C GLY A 12 11.41 -11.14 -17.44
N TRP A 13 10.92 -11.67 -16.36
CA TRP A 13 9.87 -12.68 -16.29
C TRP A 13 8.57 -12.00 -15.83
N PHE A 14 7.47 -12.21 -16.56
CA PHE A 14 6.19 -11.57 -16.29
C PHE A 14 5.15 -12.62 -15.96
N THR A 15 4.33 -12.36 -14.95
CA THR A 15 3.36 -13.31 -14.41
C THR A 15 2.37 -13.81 -15.46
N GLU A 16 1.96 -12.95 -16.37
CA GLU A 16 1.02 -13.26 -17.43
C GLU A 16 1.61 -14.17 -18.57
N ASP A 17 2.91 -14.41 -18.53
CA ASP A 17 3.56 -15.34 -19.44
C ASP A 17 3.58 -16.79 -18.94
N PHE A 18 3.05 -17.02 -17.73
CA PHE A 18 3.08 -18.32 -17.05
C PHE A 18 1.67 -18.78 -16.68
N THR A 19 1.50 -20.08 -16.66
CA THR A 19 0.33 -20.71 -16.02
C THR A 19 0.45 -20.66 -14.50
N LEU A 20 -0.67 -20.78 -13.80
CA LEU A 20 -0.66 -20.88 -12.32
C LEU A 20 0.18 -22.08 -11.84
N SER A 21 0.16 -23.20 -12.57
CA SER A 21 0.97 -24.38 -12.24
C SER A 21 2.47 -24.11 -12.29
N GLU A 22 2.91 -23.30 -13.25
CA GLU A 22 4.31 -22.88 -13.36
C GLU A 22 4.68 -21.87 -12.25
N LEU A 23 3.81 -20.88 -11.98
CA LEU A 23 4.03 -19.90 -10.91
C LEU A 23 4.11 -20.57 -9.52
N ASN A 24 3.36 -21.63 -9.29
CA ASN A 24 3.39 -22.39 -8.04
C ASN A 24 4.73 -23.13 -7.79
N GLN A 25 5.56 -23.30 -8.83
CA GLN A 25 6.90 -23.88 -8.69
C GLN A 25 7.93 -22.84 -8.24
N LEU A 26 7.64 -21.55 -8.39
CA LEU A 26 8.52 -20.48 -7.96
C LEU A 26 8.54 -20.37 -6.43
N LYS A 27 9.69 -19.91 -5.93
CA LYS A 27 9.91 -19.70 -4.49
C LYS A 27 10.31 -18.27 -4.21
N ALA A 28 9.85 -17.77 -3.08
CA ALA A 28 10.19 -16.44 -2.61
C ALA A 28 11.67 -16.37 -2.20
N ARG A 29 12.33 -15.25 -2.54
CA ARG A 29 13.70 -14.93 -2.14
C ARG A 29 13.77 -13.50 -1.63
N GLU A 30 14.68 -13.24 -0.68
CA GLU A 30 14.96 -11.86 -0.25
C GLU A 30 15.51 -11.04 -1.43
N ARG A 31 14.83 -9.93 -1.73
CA ARG A 31 15.16 -9.07 -2.87
C ARG A 31 16.33 -8.11 -2.60
N ILE A 32 16.54 -7.75 -1.33
CA ILE A 32 17.56 -6.80 -0.90
C ILE A 32 18.48 -7.39 0.19
N PRO A 33 19.19 -8.51 -0.12
CA PRO A 33 19.99 -9.23 0.87
C PRO A 33 20.98 -8.37 1.66
N PRO A 34 21.65 -7.36 1.07
CA PRO A 34 22.55 -6.49 1.83
C PRO A 34 21.87 -5.71 2.95
N LEU A 35 20.59 -5.34 2.78
CA LEU A 35 19.82 -4.63 3.79
C LEU A 35 19.15 -5.58 4.79
N ARG A 36 18.82 -6.81 4.36
CA ARG A 36 18.06 -7.80 5.15
C ARG A 36 18.74 -9.18 5.13
N PRO A 37 19.99 -9.29 5.61
CA PRO A 37 20.75 -10.54 5.51
C PRO A 37 20.07 -11.70 6.25
N ASN A 38 19.36 -11.43 7.35
CA ASN A 38 18.67 -12.46 8.13
C ASN A 38 17.48 -13.09 7.37
N ASN A 39 16.94 -12.45 6.34
CA ASN A 39 15.86 -13.01 5.55
C ASN A 39 16.34 -14.07 4.56
N VAL A 40 17.63 -14.05 4.20
CA VAL A 40 18.23 -14.99 3.24
C VAL A 40 18.05 -16.45 3.68
N GLN A 41 18.01 -16.72 4.99
CA GLN A 41 17.75 -18.06 5.51
C GLN A 41 16.39 -18.65 5.07
N TYR A 42 15.44 -17.80 4.66
CA TYR A 42 14.11 -18.21 4.20
C TYR A 42 14.00 -18.34 2.67
N ASN A 43 15.08 -18.07 1.94
CA ASN A 43 15.10 -18.22 0.49
C ASN A 43 14.66 -19.63 0.09
N ASP A 44 13.83 -19.72 -0.93
CA ASP A 44 13.34 -20.96 -1.54
C ASP A 44 12.46 -21.84 -0.64
N GLN A 45 12.06 -21.36 0.55
CA GLN A 45 11.21 -22.12 1.47
C GLN A 45 9.71 -21.90 1.23
N PHE A 46 9.32 -20.73 0.74
CA PHE A 46 7.92 -20.34 0.59
C PHE A 46 7.54 -20.13 -0.87
N SER A 47 6.34 -20.60 -1.24
CA SER A 47 5.76 -20.36 -2.56
C SER A 47 5.11 -18.98 -2.62
N ILE A 48 4.82 -18.49 -3.83
CA ILE A 48 4.02 -17.29 -4.06
C ILE A 48 2.55 -17.67 -3.86
N PRO A 49 1.84 -17.09 -2.86
CA PRO A 49 0.46 -17.45 -2.59
C PRO A 49 -0.50 -16.81 -3.60
N THR A 50 -1.63 -17.48 -3.86
CA THR A 50 -2.77 -16.88 -4.55
C THR A 50 -3.59 -16.00 -3.60
N LEU A 51 -4.46 -15.15 -4.15
CA LEU A 51 -5.38 -14.34 -3.34
C LEU A 51 -6.29 -15.22 -2.47
N GLU A 52 -6.81 -16.33 -3.01
CA GLU A 52 -7.64 -17.28 -2.27
C GLU A 52 -6.89 -17.84 -1.06
N GLN A 53 -5.63 -18.25 -1.22
CA GLN A 53 -4.81 -18.76 -0.11
C GLN A 53 -4.59 -17.71 0.99
N ILE A 54 -4.43 -16.43 0.61
CA ILE A 54 -4.34 -15.32 1.57
C ILE A 54 -5.66 -15.12 2.32
N ILE A 55 -6.79 -15.17 1.63
CA ILE A 55 -8.12 -15.08 2.25
C ILE A 55 -8.34 -16.23 3.24
N GLU A 56 -8.04 -17.45 2.83
CA GLU A 56 -8.18 -18.65 3.65
C GLU A 56 -7.29 -18.61 4.90
N LEU A 57 -6.05 -18.11 4.75
CA LEU A 57 -5.13 -17.91 5.88
C LEU A 57 -5.70 -16.90 6.89
N ALA A 58 -6.20 -15.76 6.41
CA ALA A 58 -6.79 -14.73 7.27
C ALA A 58 -8.06 -15.22 7.96
N GLU A 59 -8.94 -15.93 7.25
CA GLU A 59 -10.13 -16.57 7.82
C GLU A 59 -9.79 -17.64 8.86
N LYS A 60 -8.81 -18.50 8.58
CA LYS A 60 -8.33 -19.53 9.53
C LYS A 60 -7.79 -18.88 10.80
N ASN A 61 -7.02 -17.79 10.68
CA ASN A 61 -6.55 -17.05 11.83
C ASN A 61 -7.71 -16.46 12.66
N TYR A 62 -8.71 -15.88 11.99
CA TYR A 62 -9.90 -15.36 12.66
C TYR A 62 -10.67 -16.44 13.41
N LYS A 63 -10.93 -17.59 12.79
CA LYS A 63 -11.59 -18.74 13.41
C LYS A 63 -10.83 -19.26 14.65
N LYS A 64 -9.49 -19.23 14.59
CA LYS A 64 -8.63 -19.72 15.68
C LYS A 64 -8.50 -18.72 16.84
N THR A 65 -8.43 -17.43 16.57
CA THR A 65 -8.01 -16.43 17.57
C THR A 65 -9.10 -15.41 17.91
N GLY A 66 -10.18 -15.34 17.14
CA GLY A 66 -11.18 -14.28 17.21
C GLY A 66 -10.66 -12.92 16.68
N LYS A 67 -9.37 -12.81 16.33
CA LYS A 67 -8.78 -11.56 15.86
C LYS A 67 -8.94 -11.43 14.35
N MET A 68 -9.66 -10.41 13.95
CA MET A 68 -9.91 -10.10 12.56
C MET A 68 -8.67 -9.42 11.92
N VAL A 69 -8.26 -9.93 10.76
CA VAL A 69 -7.22 -9.33 9.91
C VAL A 69 -7.88 -8.87 8.62
N GLY A 70 -7.81 -7.56 8.34
CA GLY A 70 -8.28 -7.00 7.09
C GLY A 70 -7.36 -7.34 5.92
N LEU A 71 -7.86 -7.20 4.70
CA LEU A 71 -7.08 -7.36 3.48
C LEU A 71 -6.95 -6.00 2.77
N TYR A 72 -5.72 -5.65 2.41
CA TYR A 72 -5.40 -4.41 1.73
C TYR A 72 -4.76 -4.75 0.37
N ILE A 73 -5.56 -4.74 -0.68
CA ILE A 73 -5.25 -5.38 -1.96
C ILE A 73 -4.98 -4.31 -3.02
N GLU A 74 -3.81 -4.39 -3.64
CA GLU A 74 -3.43 -3.50 -4.74
C GLU A 74 -3.67 -4.17 -6.09
N THR A 75 -4.40 -3.49 -6.98
CA THR A 75 -4.37 -3.77 -8.41
C THR A 75 -3.21 -3.00 -9.02
N LYS A 76 -2.18 -3.72 -9.43
CA LYS A 76 -0.94 -3.15 -9.99
C LYS A 76 -0.98 -3.19 -11.50
N HIS A 77 -0.68 -2.04 -12.15
CA HIS A 77 -0.70 -1.88 -13.61
C HIS A 77 -2.05 -2.26 -14.28
N PRO A 78 -3.23 -1.86 -13.76
CA PRO A 78 -4.50 -2.30 -14.31
C PRO A 78 -4.71 -1.90 -15.77
N THR A 79 -4.29 -0.70 -16.20
CA THR A 79 -4.37 -0.28 -17.62
C THR A 79 -3.54 -1.20 -18.53
N TYR A 80 -2.33 -1.58 -18.11
CA TYR A 80 -1.52 -2.53 -18.86
C TYR A 80 -2.24 -3.89 -19.02
N PHE A 81 -2.78 -4.44 -17.93
CA PHE A 81 -3.48 -5.72 -17.99
C PHE A 81 -4.78 -5.66 -18.79
N GLN A 82 -5.53 -4.55 -18.71
CA GLN A 82 -6.71 -4.34 -19.56
C GLN A 82 -6.35 -4.34 -21.06
N GLN A 83 -5.23 -3.72 -21.44
CA GLN A 83 -4.72 -3.73 -22.81
C GLN A 83 -4.28 -5.12 -23.29
N GLN A 84 -3.96 -6.02 -22.36
CA GLN A 84 -3.66 -7.44 -22.64
C GLN A 84 -4.92 -8.34 -22.60
N ASN A 85 -6.13 -7.79 -22.43
CA ASN A 85 -7.38 -8.52 -22.18
C ASN A 85 -7.32 -9.40 -20.91
N LEU A 86 -6.56 -8.99 -19.91
CA LEU A 86 -6.35 -9.64 -18.62
C LEU A 86 -6.80 -8.73 -17.47
N SER A 87 -8.00 -8.15 -17.58
CA SER A 87 -8.55 -7.24 -16.54
C SER A 87 -8.50 -7.86 -15.16
N LEU A 88 -8.04 -7.08 -14.18
CA LEU A 88 -7.87 -7.50 -12.79
C LEU A 88 -9.16 -7.32 -11.97
N GLU A 89 -10.02 -6.41 -12.34
CA GLU A 89 -11.11 -5.86 -11.53
C GLU A 89 -12.19 -6.89 -11.21
N ASP A 90 -12.82 -7.43 -12.24
CA ASP A 90 -13.95 -8.37 -12.08
C ASP A 90 -13.51 -9.69 -11.42
N PRO A 91 -12.36 -10.30 -11.82
CA PRO A 91 -11.86 -11.48 -11.13
C PRO A 91 -11.59 -11.21 -9.63
N LEU A 92 -11.03 -10.04 -9.29
CA LEU A 92 -10.79 -9.65 -7.90
C LEU A 92 -12.10 -9.55 -7.11
N LEU A 93 -13.08 -8.77 -7.60
CA LEU A 93 -14.37 -8.60 -6.93
C LEU A 93 -15.12 -9.93 -6.78
N LYS A 94 -15.09 -10.77 -7.82
CA LYS A 94 -15.69 -12.11 -7.80
C LYS A 94 -15.04 -13.01 -6.76
N THR A 95 -13.71 -13.00 -6.67
CA THR A 95 -12.97 -13.78 -5.67
C THR A 95 -13.31 -13.33 -4.25
N LEU A 96 -13.29 -12.02 -3.99
CA LEU A 96 -13.65 -11.47 -2.68
C LEU A 96 -15.10 -11.77 -2.28
N ALA A 97 -16.04 -11.73 -3.23
CA ALA A 97 -17.45 -12.01 -2.97
C ALA A 97 -17.74 -13.49 -2.67
N LYS A 98 -16.87 -14.41 -3.12
CA LYS A 98 -16.99 -15.85 -2.92
C LYS A 98 -16.87 -16.26 -1.45
N TYR A 99 -16.02 -15.60 -0.68
CA TYR A 99 -15.71 -15.96 0.71
C TYR A 99 -16.55 -15.11 1.69
N SER A 100 -17.21 -15.77 2.65
CA SER A 100 -17.95 -15.05 3.70
C SER A 100 -17.06 -14.14 4.54
N TYR A 101 -15.81 -14.54 4.75
CA TYR A 101 -14.83 -13.75 5.50
C TYR A 101 -14.60 -12.36 4.89
N THR A 102 -14.33 -12.28 3.59
CA THR A 102 -14.12 -11.01 2.88
C THR A 102 -15.40 -10.27 2.58
N ARG A 103 -16.50 -11.00 2.35
CA ARG A 103 -17.80 -10.41 2.03
C ARG A 103 -18.43 -9.74 3.25
N ASP A 104 -18.39 -10.40 4.43
CA ASP A 104 -19.24 -10.04 5.56
C ASP A 104 -18.45 -9.64 6.83
N ILE A 105 -17.20 -10.10 7.00
CA ILE A 105 -16.46 -10.01 8.26
C ILE A 105 -15.29 -9.02 8.17
N ALA A 106 -14.32 -9.29 7.31
CA ALA A 106 -13.07 -8.55 7.24
C ALA A 106 -13.24 -7.16 6.60
N PRO A 107 -12.55 -6.11 7.09
CA PRO A 107 -12.39 -4.89 6.34
C PRO A 107 -11.54 -5.17 5.09
N ILE A 108 -12.00 -4.68 3.95
CA ILE A 108 -11.32 -4.82 2.67
C ILE A 108 -10.95 -3.43 2.17
N TYR A 109 -9.71 -3.27 1.77
CA TYR A 109 -9.22 -2.07 1.11
C TYR A 109 -8.75 -2.44 -0.29
N LEU A 110 -9.25 -1.74 -1.29
CA LEU A 110 -8.86 -1.86 -2.70
C LEU A 110 -8.05 -0.61 -3.06
N GLN A 111 -6.81 -0.80 -3.44
CA GLN A 111 -5.92 0.31 -3.76
C GLN A 111 -5.32 0.20 -5.14
N SER A 112 -5.02 1.34 -5.73
CA SER A 112 -4.30 1.45 -7.00
C SER A 112 -3.65 2.83 -7.13
N PHE A 113 -2.60 2.91 -7.94
CA PHE A 113 -2.04 4.16 -8.41
C PHE A 113 -2.88 4.79 -9.52
N GLU A 114 -3.70 4.00 -10.22
CA GLU A 114 -4.52 4.43 -11.34
C GLU A 114 -5.94 4.79 -10.90
N VAL A 115 -6.50 5.85 -11.50
CA VAL A 115 -7.78 6.44 -11.11
C VAL A 115 -8.98 5.70 -11.71
N THR A 116 -8.89 5.34 -12.99
CA THR A 116 -10.00 4.71 -13.73
C THR A 116 -10.40 3.38 -13.11
N ASN A 117 -9.42 2.59 -12.72
CA ASN A 117 -9.59 1.33 -12.00
C ASN A 117 -10.37 1.51 -10.68
N LEU A 118 -10.01 2.55 -9.90
CA LEU A 118 -10.68 2.83 -8.62
C LEU A 118 -12.11 3.34 -8.79
N LYS A 119 -12.38 4.15 -9.83
CA LYS A 119 -13.74 4.56 -10.18
C LYS A 119 -14.59 3.37 -10.58
N TYR A 120 -14.04 2.45 -11.37
CA TYR A 120 -14.71 1.20 -11.68
C TYR A 120 -15.10 0.41 -10.44
N PHE A 121 -14.18 0.23 -9.47
CA PHE A 121 -14.52 -0.39 -8.20
C PHE A 121 -15.63 0.35 -7.46
N LYS A 122 -15.59 1.68 -7.44
CA LYS A 122 -16.66 2.49 -6.82
C LYS A 122 -18.02 2.17 -7.39
N ASP A 123 -18.12 2.11 -8.73
CA ASP A 123 -19.37 1.83 -9.43
C ASP A 123 -19.86 0.41 -9.12
N GLN A 124 -18.98 -0.59 -9.23
CA GLN A 124 -19.32 -1.99 -8.96
C GLN A 124 -19.77 -2.23 -7.51
N LEU A 125 -19.07 -1.65 -6.54
CA LEU A 125 -19.43 -1.75 -5.12
C LEU A 125 -20.78 -1.07 -4.82
N THR A 126 -21.12 -0.01 -5.54
CA THR A 126 -22.38 0.70 -5.41
C THR A 126 -23.54 -0.13 -5.99
N LEU A 127 -23.31 -0.75 -7.17
CA LEU A 127 -24.31 -1.54 -7.87
C LEU A 127 -24.63 -2.86 -7.15
N HIS A 128 -23.61 -3.59 -6.76
CA HIS A 128 -23.80 -4.97 -6.31
C HIS A 128 -23.98 -5.14 -4.80
N LYS A 129 -23.53 -4.17 -3.98
CA LYS A 129 -23.66 -4.15 -2.50
C LYS A 129 -23.14 -5.41 -1.78
N THR A 130 -22.35 -6.25 -2.46
CA THR A 130 -21.87 -7.54 -1.94
C THR A 130 -20.71 -7.40 -0.97
N LEU A 131 -19.83 -6.42 -1.20
CA LEU A 131 -18.64 -6.15 -0.38
C LEU A 131 -18.85 -4.88 0.46
N LYS A 132 -19.82 -4.90 1.36
CA LYS A 132 -20.30 -3.71 2.12
C LYS A 132 -19.20 -3.02 2.94
N ARG A 133 -18.14 -3.75 3.29
CA ARG A 133 -17.03 -3.24 4.11
C ARG A 133 -15.83 -2.81 3.27
N ALA A 134 -15.89 -2.94 1.94
CA ALA A 134 -14.82 -2.53 1.07
C ALA A 134 -14.67 -1.00 1.04
N LYS A 135 -13.42 -0.56 1.05
CA LYS A 135 -12.99 0.83 0.97
C LYS A 135 -12.02 0.97 -0.18
N ILE A 136 -12.04 2.10 -0.83
CA ILE A 136 -11.19 2.42 -1.98
C ILE A 136 -10.13 3.43 -1.56
N ILE A 137 -8.89 3.17 -1.92
CA ILE A 137 -7.74 4.00 -1.59
C ILE A 137 -6.99 4.40 -2.85
N GLN A 138 -6.82 5.70 -3.06
CA GLN A 138 -5.96 6.23 -4.12
C GLN A 138 -4.52 6.29 -3.63
N LEU A 139 -3.62 5.59 -4.32
CA LEU A 139 -2.17 5.67 -4.07
C LEU A 139 -1.57 6.86 -4.83
N TYR A 140 -0.53 7.46 -4.24
CA TYR A 140 0.22 8.57 -4.82
C TYR A 140 1.70 8.22 -4.92
N ASP A 141 2.26 8.31 -6.11
CA ASP A 141 3.69 8.14 -6.40
C ASP A 141 4.39 9.51 -6.43
N GLU A 142 5.53 9.61 -7.06
CA GLU A 142 6.29 10.86 -7.18
C GLU A 142 5.43 12.00 -7.71
N LYS A 143 5.60 13.19 -7.13
CA LYS A 143 4.74 14.37 -7.37
C LYS A 143 4.63 14.76 -8.83
N SER A 144 5.72 14.62 -9.59
CA SER A 144 5.79 15.00 -11.02
C SER A 144 5.19 13.92 -11.95
N MET A 145 5.00 12.70 -11.48
CA MET A 145 4.45 11.61 -12.28
C MET A 145 2.93 11.72 -12.43
N ARG A 146 2.42 11.08 -13.46
CA ARG A 146 0.99 10.94 -13.72
C ARG A 146 0.56 9.49 -13.54
N PRO A 147 -0.68 9.21 -13.07
CA PRO A 147 -1.25 7.88 -13.15
C PRO A 147 -1.14 7.29 -14.57
N ALA A 148 -0.85 6.00 -14.67
CA ALA A 148 -0.58 5.37 -15.97
C ALA A 148 -1.82 5.40 -16.89
N ASP A 149 -3.02 5.27 -16.35
CA ASP A 149 -4.27 5.45 -17.08
C ASP A 149 -4.43 6.90 -17.61
N PHE A 150 -3.99 7.90 -16.87
CA PHE A 150 -4.00 9.29 -17.32
C PHE A 150 -2.99 9.51 -18.45
N VAL A 151 -1.81 8.89 -18.38
CA VAL A 151 -0.85 8.91 -19.48
C VAL A 151 -1.45 8.27 -20.73
N ALA A 152 -2.08 7.11 -20.61
CA ALA A 152 -2.72 6.39 -21.71
C ALA A 152 -3.88 7.18 -22.35
N GLN A 153 -4.59 7.98 -21.56
CA GLN A 153 -5.72 8.81 -21.99
C GLN A 153 -5.32 10.24 -22.38
N ASN A 154 -4.04 10.57 -22.39
CA ASN A 154 -3.52 11.95 -22.63
C ASN A 154 -4.06 13.00 -21.63
N VAL A 155 -4.44 12.59 -20.42
CA VAL A 155 -4.83 13.49 -19.33
C VAL A 155 -3.58 14.06 -18.67
N ASN A 156 -3.45 15.39 -18.63
CA ASN A 156 -2.28 16.05 -18.06
C ASN A 156 -2.51 16.48 -16.60
N ILE A 157 -2.73 15.50 -15.74
CA ILE A 157 -2.89 15.67 -14.27
C ILE A 157 -1.83 14.81 -13.59
N THR A 158 -1.00 15.43 -12.76
CA THR A 158 0.05 14.77 -11.97
C THR A 158 -0.47 14.36 -10.60
N TYR A 159 0.30 13.53 -9.89
CA TYR A 159 0.01 13.24 -8.48
C TYR A 159 0.11 14.50 -7.61
N ALA A 160 0.96 15.49 -7.95
CA ALA A 160 0.98 16.77 -7.27
C ALA A 160 -0.34 17.53 -7.42
N ASP A 161 -0.93 17.55 -8.62
CA ASP A 161 -2.23 18.15 -8.87
C ASP A 161 -3.34 17.47 -8.07
N MET A 162 -3.31 16.14 -8.01
CA MET A 162 -4.25 15.34 -7.23
C MET A 162 -4.10 15.55 -5.73
N ALA A 163 -2.92 15.96 -5.25
CA ALA A 163 -2.63 16.21 -3.84
C ALA A 163 -3.01 17.62 -3.36
N THR A 164 -3.41 18.51 -4.25
CA THR A 164 -3.97 19.82 -3.88
C THR A 164 -5.30 19.68 -3.16
N ALA A 165 -5.74 20.71 -2.42
CA ALA A 165 -7.06 20.70 -1.76
C ALA A 165 -8.20 20.41 -2.76
N GLN A 166 -8.13 20.96 -3.99
CA GLN A 166 -9.11 20.67 -5.03
C GLN A 166 -8.95 19.24 -5.59
N GLY A 167 -7.72 18.78 -5.79
CA GLY A 167 -7.44 17.40 -6.22
C GLY A 167 -8.00 16.38 -5.24
N LEU A 168 -7.80 16.59 -3.93
CA LEU A 168 -8.36 15.72 -2.87
C LEU A 168 -9.89 15.73 -2.83
N LYS A 169 -10.56 16.88 -3.11
CA LYS A 169 -12.03 16.91 -3.31
C LYS A 169 -12.47 16.01 -4.46
N ASN A 170 -11.73 16.02 -5.57
CA ASN A 170 -12.03 15.15 -6.71
C ASN A 170 -11.81 13.68 -6.34
N VAL A 171 -10.74 13.34 -5.63
CA VAL A 171 -10.47 11.98 -5.15
C VAL A 171 -11.56 11.49 -4.20
N ALA A 172 -12.07 12.34 -3.32
CA ALA A 172 -13.14 12.01 -2.38
C ALA A 172 -14.46 11.61 -3.07
N THR A 173 -14.64 11.89 -4.35
CA THR A 173 -15.83 11.46 -5.10
C THR A 173 -15.86 9.94 -5.35
N TYR A 174 -14.70 9.27 -5.37
CA TYR A 174 -14.61 7.84 -5.64
C TYR A 174 -13.84 7.04 -4.57
N ALA A 175 -12.95 7.67 -3.80
CA ALA A 175 -12.14 7.01 -2.79
C ALA A 175 -12.60 7.33 -1.37
N ASN A 176 -12.26 6.44 -0.44
CA ASN A 176 -12.48 6.58 1.00
C ASN A 176 -11.22 7.04 1.74
N GLY A 177 -10.09 6.98 1.07
CA GLY A 177 -8.80 7.39 1.63
C GLY A 177 -7.73 7.49 0.56
N VAL A 178 -6.58 7.92 0.99
CA VAL A 178 -5.38 8.13 0.18
C VAL A 178 -4.19 7.43 0.80
N GLY A 179 -3.34 6.84 -0.04
CA GLY A 179 -2.07 6.24 0.34
C GLY A 179 -0.91 7.02 -0.28
N PRO A 180 -0.46 8.11 0.34
CA PRO A 180 0.62 8.91 -0.22
C PRO A 180 1.99 8.28 0.08
N TRP A 181 2.95 8.44 -0.85
CA TRP A 181 4.36 8.29 -0.53
C TRP A 181 4.75 9.29 0.59
N LYS A 182 5.58 8.86 1.56
CA LYS A 182 5.93 9.65 2.76
C LYS A 182 6.24 11.13 2.50
N PRO A 183 6.98 11.53 1.42
CA PRO A 183 7.31 12.92 1.10
C PRO A 183 6.13 13.85 0.78
N TYR A 184 4.91 13.34 0.68
CA TYR A 184 3.71 14.19 0.64
C TYR A 184 3.37 14.80 1.99
N ILE A 185 3.78 14.15 3.08
CA ILE A 185 3.48 14.56 4.46
C ILE A 185 4.66 15.32 5.06
N PHE A 186 5.85 14.72 5.04
CA PHE A 186 7.08 15.38 5.48
C PHE A 186 8.06 15.49 4.31
N ASN A 187 8.74 16.63 4.21
CA ASN A 187 9.90 16.78 3.33
C ASN A 187 11.15 16.10 3.94
N ASP A 188 12.26 16.14 3.23
CA ASP A 188 13.52 15.50 3.66
C ASP A 188 14.11 16.07 4.98
N THR A 189 13.69 17.26 5.38
CA THR A 189 14.14 17.87 6.64
C THR A 189 13.32 17.46 7.85
N TYR A 190 12.13 16.89 7.64
CA TYR A 190 11.22 16.45 8.71
C TYR A 190 10.92 17.52 9.77
N THR A 191 10.89 18.80 9.36
CA THR A 191 10.70 19.92 10.29
C THR A 191 9.23 20.16 10.65
N ALA A 192 8.35 20.05 9.66
CA ALA A 192 6.91 20.21 9.84
C ALA A 192 6.13 19.40 8.79
N PRO A 193 4.95 18.89 9.12
CA PRO A 193 4.09 18.24 8.14
C PRO A 193 3.51 19.28 7.17
N SER A 194 3.23 18.85 5.94
CA SER A 194 2.49 19.63 4.96
C SER A 194 1.00 19.70 5.31
N ASP A 195 0.23 20.52 4.58
CA ASP A 195 -1.23 20.55 4.71
C ASP A 195 -1.96 19.32 4.12
N PHE A 196 -1.24 18.32 3.60
CA PHE A 196 -1.85 17.18 2.91
C PHE A 196 -2.87 16.44 3.78
N ILE A 197 -2.51 16.09 5.02
CA ILE A 197 -3.42 15.38 5.96
C ILE A 197 -4.63 16.25 6.29
N LYS A 198 -4.41 17.51 6.62
CA LYS A 198 -5.49 18.47 6.93
C LYS A 198 -6.47 18.58 5.76
N ASN A 199 -5.96 18.72 4.53
CA ASN A 199 -6.78 18.84 3.32
C ASN A 199 -7.53 17.53 3.00
N ALA A 200 -6.91 16.37 3.21
CA ALA A 200 -7.55 15.07 3.06
C ALA A 200 -8.68 14.88 4.07
N HIS A 201 -8.44 15.17 5.35
CA HIS A 201 -9.44 15.07 6.40
C HIS A 201 -10.61 16.04 6.20
N ALA A 202 -10.36 17.24 5.67
CA ALA A 202 -11.41 18.21 5.34
C ALA A 202 -12.47 17.69 4.34
N VAL A 203 -12.11 16.66 3.57
CA VAL A 203 -13.00 15.98 2.61
C VAL A 203 -13.28 14.52 2.99
N ASN A 204 -13.08 14.17 4.28
CA ASN A 204 -13.31 12.84 4.84
C ASN A 204 -12.49 11.70 4.22
N LEU A 205 -11.33 11.98 3.64
CA LEU A 205 -10.39 10.96 3.19
C LEU A 205 -9.47 10.53 4.35
N LYS A 206 -9.33 9.22 4.56
CA LYS A 206 -8.32 8.64 5.44
C LYS A 206 -6.94 8.69 4.80
N VAL A 207 -5.88 8.79 5.62
CA VAL A 207 -4.49 8.92 5.13
C VAL A 207 -3.64 7.78 5.64
N HIS A 208 -3.14 6.93 4.71
CA HIS A 208 -2.33 5.76 5.01
C HIS A 208 -1.00 5.82 4.23
N PRO A 209 0.03 6.54 4.71
CA PRO A 209 1.29 6.68 3.99
C PRO A 209 2.11 5.39 3.92
N TYR A 210 2.96 5.27 2.90
CA TYR A 210 3.87 4.17 2.65
C TYR A 210 5.30 4.67 2.34
N THR A 211 6.35 3.91 2.56
CA THR A 211 6.49 2.67 3.30
C THR A 211 7.49 2.89 4.42
N PHE A 212 7.13 2.54 5.63
CA PHE A 212 8.00 2.65 6.79
C PHE A 212 8.91 1.41 6.89
N ARG A 213 10.20 1.65 7.02
CA ARG A 213 11.24 0.62 7.06
C ARG A 213 12.30 1.00 8.08
N PRO A 214 12.78 0.06 8.91
CA PRO A 214 13.71 0.38 9.99
C PRO A 214 15.17 0.48 9.57
N GLU A 215 15.52 0.13 8.34
CA GLU A 215 16.91 0.21 7.88
C GLU A 215 17.31 1.66 7.59
N ASN A 216 18.50 2.08 7.99
CA ASN A 216 19.04 3.43 7.79
C ASN A 216 18.91 3.92 6.33
N ASN A 217 18.99 2.99 5.36
CA ASN A 217 18.81 3.30 3.94
C ASN A 217 17.50 4.03 3.63
N PHE A 218 16.45 3.76 4.41
CA PHE A 218 15.09 4.27 4.17
C PHE A 218 14.66 5.37 5.15
N LEU A 219 15.49 5.63 6.17
CA LEU A 219 15.21 6.68 7.14
C LEU A 219 15.78 8.03 6.67
N ALA A 220 15.11 9.11 7.08
CA ALA A 220 15.65 10.45 6.91
C ALA A 220 17.00 10.62 7.62
N PRO A 221 17.90 11.49 7.13
CA PRO A 221 19.25 11.63 7.68
C PRO A 221 19.29 11.86 9.19
N ASN A 222 18.38 12.67 9.73
CA ASN A 222 18.28 13.01 11.15
C ASN A 222 17.68 11.90 12.03
N LEU A 223 17.16 10.84 11.41
CA LEU A 223 16.58 9.68 12.10
C LEU A 223 17.47 8.45 12.06
N LYS A 224 18.56 8.47 11.28
CA LYS A 224 19.50 7.35 11.17
C LYS A 224 20.28 7.12 12.46
N CYS A 225 20.48 5.85 12.80
CA CYS A 225 21.45 5.50 13.83
C CYS A 225 22.87 5.71 13.29
N ASN A 226 23.76 6.23 14.14
CA ASN A 226 25.18 6.48 13.86
C ASN A 226 25.49 7.43 12.68
N GLY A 227 24.50 8.12 12.14
CA GLY A 227 24.62 9.31 11.30
C GLY A 227 25.33 9.20 9.94
N LEU A 228 25.87 8.03 9.55
CA LEU A 228 26.76 7.92 8.40
C LEU A 228 26.14 7.06 7.28
N ALA A 229 26.41 7.45 6.03
CA ALA A 229 26.06 6.70 4.83
C ALA A 229 26.64 5.27 4.83
N GLU A 230 27.77 5.07 5.49
CA GLU A 230 28.45 3.77 5.63
C GLU A 230 27.62 2.71 6.36
N ASN A 231 26.61 3.12 7.12
CA ASN A 231 25.71 2.23 7.85
C ASN A 231 24.31 2.10 7.19
N ALA A 232 24.22 2.21 5.88
CA ALA A 232 22.95 2.14 5.14
C ALA A 232 22.15 0.85 5.43
N THR A 233 22.86 -0.26 5.62
CA THR A 233 22.26 -1.58 5.90
C THR A 233 21.86 -1.76 7.37
N GLN A 234 22.31 -0.87 8.26
CA GLN A 234 21.99 -0.97 9.68
C GLN A 234 20.50 -0.78 9.92
N ARG A 235 19.90 -1.71 10.68
CA ARG A 235 18.57 -1.57 11.24
C ARG A 235 18.59 -0.58 12.42
N CYS A 236 17.77 0.45 12.36
CA CYS A 236 17.66 1.51 13.37
C CYS A 236 16.24 1.62 13.91
N GLU A 237 15.90 0.78 14.88
CA GLU A 237 14.55 0.78 15.47
C GLU A 237 14.21 2.08 16.20
N THR A 238 15.21 2.71 16.83
CA THR A 238 15.01 4.00 17.50
C THR A 238 14.65 5.11 16.53
N GLY A 239 15.29 5.15 15.37
CA GLY A 239 14.95 6.09 14.29
C GLY A 239 13.60 5.81 13.68
N ALA A 240 13.31 4.54 13.39
CA ALA A 240 12.00 4.12 12.88
C ALA A 240 10.86 4.47 13.86
N ASN A 241 11.05 4.25 15.16
CA ASN A 241 10.04 4.61 16.17
C ASN A 241 9.80 6.12 16.24
N LYS A 242 10.84 6.93 16.10
CA LYS A 242 10.69 8.39 15.99
C LYS A 242 9.91 8.77 14.72
N GLU A 243 10.22 8.13 13.59
CA GLU A 243 9.49 8.37 12.34
C GLU A 243 8.01 8.01 12.50
N PHE A 244 7.67 6.86 13.05
CA PHE A 244 6.29 6.49 13.34
C PHE A 244 5.58 7.54 14.21
N GLU A 245 6.19 7.94 15.32
CA GLU A 245 5.63 8.93 16.24
C GLU A 245 5.34 10.26 15.56
N MET A 246 6.25 10.75 14.71
CA MET A 246 6.05 11.98 13.94
C MET A 246 4.83 11.91 13.03
N TYR A 247 4.65 10.79 12.31
CA TYR A 247 3.50 10.60 11.44
C TYR A 247 2.20 10.42 12.23
N PHE A 248 2.23 9.73 13.36
CA PHE A 248 1.05 9.61 14.23
C PHE A 248 0.64 10.97 14.79
N LYS A 249 1.58 11.80 15.24
CA LYS A 249 1.33 13.19 15.69
C LYS A 249 0.81 14.09 14.57
N ALA A 250 1.23 13.85 13.33
CA ALA A 250 0.70 14.56 12.18
C ALA A 250 -0.74 14.17 11.82
N GLY A 251 -1.26 13.08 12.39
CA GLY A 251 -2.67 12.69 12.27
C GLY A 251 -2.96 11.65 11.19
N VAL A 252 -1.98 10.81 10.79
CA VAL A 252 -2.28 9.71 9.86
C VAL A 252 -3.24 8.69 10.47
N ASP A 253 -4.08 8.07 9.65
CA ASP A 253 -5.10 7.10 10.08
C ASP A 253 -4.59 5.65 10.07
N GLY A 254 -3.48 5.39 9.40
CA GLY A 254 -2.81 4.10 9.30
C GLY A 254 -1.47 4.24 8.64
N ILE A 255 -0.69 3.17 8.59
CA ILE A 255 0.63 3.15 7.99
C ILE A 255 0.88 1.84 7.23
N PHE A 256 1.71 1.89 6.20
CA PHE A 256 2.31 0.70 5.58
C PHE A 256 3.75 0.53 6.08
N THR A 257 4.06 -0.63 6.62
CA THR A 257 5.42 -0.96 7.07
C THR A 257 5.83 -2.35 6.62
N ASP A 258 7.10 -2.49 6.25
CA ASP A 258 7.72 -3.80 5.96
C ASP A 258 8.00 -4.61 7.25
N ASP A 259 7.90 -3.96 8.43
CA ASP A 259 8.04 -4.61 9.74
C ASP A 259 6.76 -4.46 10.56
N PRO A 260 5.77 -5.38 10.38
CA PRO A 260 4.49 -5.30 11.08
C PRO A 260 4.61 -5.38 12.61
N ALA A 261 5.61 -6.12 13.11
CA ALA A 261 5.83 -6.26 14.55
C ALA A 261 6.28 -4.94 15.18
N LEU A 262 7.22 -4.25 14.54
CA LEU A 262 7.68 -2.94 15.00
C LEU A 262 6.57 -1.89 14.86
N GLY A 263 5.88 -1.87 13.71
CA GLY A 263 4.76 -0.95 13.48
C GLY A 263 3.64 -1.14 14.50
N ARG A 264 3.27 -2.38 14.83
CA ARG A 264 2.23 -2.66 15.84
C ARG A 264 2.65 -2.17 17.23
N LYS A 265 3.91 -2.42 17.65
CA LYS A 265 4.45 -1.91 18.91
C LYS A 265 4.39 -0.37 18.97
N ALA A 266 4.74 0.30 17.87
CA ALA A 266 4.72 1.76 17.82
C ALA A 266 3.29 2.31 17.96
N VAL A 267 2.30 1.71 17.27
CA VAL A 267 0.88 2.08 17.40
C VAL A 267 0.38 1.86 18.82
N ASP A 268 0.67 0.71 19.42
CA ASP A 268 0.21 0.39 20.79
C ASP A 268 0.81 1.37 21.82
N ALA A 269 2.10 1.71 21.69
CA ALA A 269 2.76 2.68 22.54
C ALA A 269 2.15 4.07 22.39
N TYR A 270 1.89 4.53 21.17
CA TYR A 270 1.27 5.83 20.90
C TYR A 270 -0.14 5.92 21.46
N LEU A 271 -0.98 4.91 21.25
CA LEU A 271 -2.35 4.89 21.78
C LEU A 271 -2.37 4.89 23.31
N LYS A 272 -1.48 4.10 23.94
CA LYS A 272 -1.35 4.06 25.40
C LYS A 272 -0.96 5.43 25.98
N ALA A 273 0.02 6.10 25.38
CA ALA A 273 0.46 7.42 25.83
C ALA A 273 -0.65 8.48 25.73
N ASN A 274 -1.51 8.40 24.71
CA ASN A 274 -2.59 9.37 24.49
C ASN A 274 -3.91 8.99 25.18
N SER A 275 -4.10 7.74 25.61
CA SER A 275 -5.29 7.33 26.41
C SER A 275 -5.21 7.76 27.87
N THR A 276 -4.04 8.14 28.38
CA THR A 276 -3.84 8.59 29.77
C THR A 276 -4.10 10.10 29.92
N THR A 277 -4.39 10.81 28.83
CA THR A 277 -4.58 12.27 28.80
C THR A 277 -6.03 12.69 28.59
N MET A 278 -6.97 11.75 28.56
CA MET A 278 -8.43 11.96 28.60
C MET A 278 -8.97 11.53 29.99
#